data_0f156b4032a676ab614f8d03d71ef15a
#
_entry.id   0f156b4032a676ab614f8d03d71ef15a
#
_cell.length_a   1.000
_cell.length_b   1.000
_cell.length_c   1.000
_cell.angle_alpha   90.00
_cell.angle_beta   90.00
_cell.angle_gamma   90.00
#
_symmetry.space_group_name_H-M   'P 1'
#
loop_
_entity.id
_entity.type
_entity.pdbx_description
1 polymer ?
#
loop_
_entity_poly.entity_id
_entity_poly.type
_entity_poly.pdbx_seq_one_letter_code
_entity_poly.pdbx_strand_id
1 'polypeptide(L)'
;MHSPAQALLREIGPETAAVGAEISIIIVNFRSARDVIACLGSLYGQDHGRTIEVIVVDNASGDGGAERIKAAYPQARVLEMAENLGFSGGNNAGLAVARGQFLLLLNPDTEMPEGVLGAVCDRLVADPRIGVIGVPQDVGGGRIVTSALRYLTPGRIFVRSLVPLQIIARIMPQYSPRYVAQDVRGEFECEAVVGCFMAMRRDVLDAVGGLDQRIFMYAEELEFCHRVRRAGFAVLHMGGLSVIHHGGVTTRSIPIWRDVQMQQGQLVCIRLTQGKGAARLAGATITLSHLVRLPIELLMAGPLWKTRIECRFKRLSRSLKAIIAPPERTVQSID
;
A
#
# COMPACT_ATOMS: atom_id res chain seq x y z
N MET A 1 -3.89 -15.90 22.59
CA MET A 1 -4.69 -16.37 21.43
C MET A 1 -3.84 -16.17 20.19
N HIS A 2 -3.43 -17.24 19.52
CA HIS A 2 -2.58 -17.15 18.32
C HIS A 2 -3.42 -16.55 17.17
N SER A 3 -2.82 -15.62 16.42
CA SER A 3 -3.44 -15.03 15.22
C SER A 3 -3.78 -16.13 14.20
N PRO A 4 -4.89 -16.03 13.44
CA PRO A 4 -5.20 -16.96 12.34
C PRO A 4 -4.04 -17.12 11.35
N ALA A 5 -3.23 -16.08 11.13
CA ALA A 5 -2.01 -16.14 10.34
C ALA A 5 -0.96 -17.12 10.91
N GLN A 6 -0.85 -17.27 12.23
CA GLN A 6 0.08 -18.23 12.86
C GLN A 6 -0.40 -19.67 12.75
N ALA A 7 -1.69 -19.91 12.63
CA ALA A 7 -2.24 -21.26 12.43
C ALA A 7 -1.97 -21.78 11.00
N LEU A 8 -2.02 -20.91 9.98
CA LEU A 8 -1.69 -21.22 8.59
C LEU A 8 -0.19 -21.51 8.36
N LEU A 9 0.70 -20.94 9.20
CA LEU A 9 2.15 -21.09 9.10
C LEU A 9 2.68 -22.47 9.53
N ARG A 10 1.84 -23.35 10.10
CA ARG A 10 2.28 -24.69 10.57
C ARG A 10 2.56 -25.72 9.48
N GLU A 11 2.24 -25.41 8.21
CA GLU A 11 2.44 -26.31 7.06
C GLU A 11 3.64 -25.93 6.16
N ILE A 12 4.39 -24.90 6.52
CA ILE A 12 5.51 -24.43 5.68
C ILE A 12 6.78 -25.20 6.08
N GLY A 13 7.26 -26.03 5.15
CA GLY A 13 8.42 -26.92 5.31
C GLY A 13 9.75 -26.21 5.66
N PRO A 14 10.84 -26.99 5.84
CA PRO A 14 12.02 -26.54 6.57
C PRO A 14 12.80 -25.43 5.87
N GLU A 15 13.24 -24.54 6.68
CA GLU A 15 14.12 -23.40 6.60
C GLU A 15 15.30 -23.49 5.63
N THR A 16 15.22 -22.76 4.53
CA THR A 16 16.40 -22.24 3.84
C THR A 16 16.35 -20.71 3.90
N ALA A 17 16.59 -20.15 5.07
CA ALA A 17 16.69 -18.70 5.23
C ALA A 17 18.11 -18.35 5.66
N ALA A 18 18.66 -17.28 5.07
CA ALA A 18 19.95 -16.76 5.46
C ALA A 18 19.98 -16.45 6.96
N VAL A 19 20.76 -17.19 7.71
CA VAL A 19 21.03 -16.90 9.12
C VAL A 19 21.80 -15.58 9.15
N GLY A 20 21.21 -14.54 9.80
CA GLY A 20 21.86 -13.23 9.98
C GLY A 20 21.47 -12.16 8.96
N ALA A 21 20.32 -12.29 8.29
CA ALA A 21 19.80 -11.22 7.44
C ALA A 21 19.50 -9.95 8.28
N GLU A 22 20.03 -8.80 7.83
CA GLU A 22 19.76 -7.50 8.46
C GLU A 22 18.41 -6.94 8.00
N ILE A 23 18.01 -7.23 6.75
CA ILE A 23 16.81 -6.69 6.12
C ILE A 23 15.95 -7.84 5.61
N SER A 24 14.67 -7.85 5.99
CA SER A 24 13.65 -8.72 5.38
C SER A 24 12.80 -7.90 4.42
N ILE A 25 12.77 -8.32 3.15
CA ILE A 25 11.96 -7.69 2.09
C ILE A 25 10.76 -8.58 1.83
N ILE A 26 9.55 -8.06 2.02
CA ILE A 26 8.29 -8.76 1.83
C ILE A 26 7.65 -8.28 0.52
N ILE A 27 7.36 -9.23 -0.39
CA ILE A 27 6.74 -8.97 -1.68
C ILE A 27 5.48 -9.85 -1.79
N VAL A 28 4.31 -9.24 -1.98
CA VAL A 28 3.05 -9.98 -2.19
C VAL A 28 2.82 -10.18 -3.68
N ASN A 29 2.79 -11.46 -4.09
CA ASN A 29 2.43 -11.86 -5.44
C ASN A 29 0.94 -12.23 -5.52
N PHE A 30 0.23 -11.66 -6.50
CA PHE A 30 -1.07 -12.16 -6.94
C PHE A 30 -1.15 -12.03 -8.46
N ARG A 31 -0.91 -13.16 -9.17
CA ARG A 31 -0.90 -13.24 -10.64
C ARG A 31 0.04 -12.24 -11.32
N SER A 32 1.16 -11.94 -10.67
CA SER A 32 2.18 -10.97 -11.12
C SER A 32 3.61 -11.52 -11.08
N ALA A 33 3.76 -12.85 -11.26
CA ALA A 33 5.04 -13.53 -11.16
C ALA A 33 6.14 -12.93 -12.06
N ARG A 34 5.77 -12.40 -13.25
CA ARG A 34 6.71 -11.73 -14.15
C ARG A 34 7.32 -10.48 -13.50
N ASP A 35 6.48 -9.67 -12.84
CA ASP A 35 6.93 -8.44 -12.20
C ASP A 35 7.75 -8.76 -10.95
N VAL A 36 7.34 -9.77 -10.16
CA VAL A 36 8.13 -10.29 -9.02
C VAL A 36 9.51 -10.73 -9.48
N ILE A 37 9.64 -11.48 -10.59
CA ILE A 37 10.93 -11.93 -11.13
C ILE A 37 11.81 -10.73 -11.53
N ALA A 38 11.25 -9.69 -12.14
CA ALA A 38 11.98 -8.46 -12.46
C ALA A 38 12.42 -7.71 -11.18
N CYS A 39 11.52 -7.59 -10.19
CA CYS A 39 11.83 -7.02 -8.89
C CYS A 39 12.99 -7.77 -8.19
N LEU A 40 12.92 -9.11 -8.14
CA LEU A 40 13.98 -9.95 -7.59
C LEU A 40 15.31 -9.76 -8.34
N GLY A 41 15.26 -9.58 -9.66
CA GLY A 41 16.44 -9.24 -10.45
C GLY A 41 17.14 -7.97 -10.01
N SER A 42 16.37 -6.93 -9.70
CA SER A 42 16.91 -5.67 -9.19
C SER A 42 17.45 -5.78 -7.76
N LEU A 43 16.89 -6.69 -6.95
CA LEU A 43 17.34 -6.91 -5.58
C LEU A 43 18.61 -7.76 -5.52
N TYR A 44 18.66 -8.88 -6.26
CA TYR A 44 19.81 -9.79 -6.21
C TYR A 44 20.94 -9.45 -7.20
N GLY A 45 20.68 -8.53 -8.14
CA GLY A 45 21.65 -8.11 -9.16
C GLY A 45 22.68 -7.08 -8.68
N GLN A 46 22.64 -6.67 -7.41
CA GLN A 46 23.49 -5.61 -6.87
C GLN A 46 23.84 -5.86 -5.40
N ASP A 47 24.89 -5.20 -4.92
CA ASP A 47 25.28 -5.16 -3.51
C ASP A 47 24.53 -4.01 -2.80
N HIS A 48 23.85 -4.32 -1.72
CA HIS A 48 23.16 -3.33 -0.89
C HIS A 48 24.00 -2.86 0.31
N GLY A 49 25.23 -3.35 0.46
CA GLY A 49 26.07 -3.13 1.64
C GLY A 49 25.51 -3.77 2.92
N ARG A 50 24.48 -4.62 2.79
CA ARG A 50 23.78 -5.29 3.88
C ARG A 50 23.23 -6.64 3.44
N THR A 51 23.09 -7.57 4.38
CA THR A 51 22.50 -8.88 4.11
C THR A 51 20.98 -8.79 4.01
N ILE A 52 20.43 -9.35 2.95
CA ILE A 52 18.98 -9.36 2.70
C ILE A 52 18.42 -10.77 2.72
N GLU A 53 17.20 -10.93 3.23
CA GLU A 53 16.30 -12.03 2.90
C GLU A 53 15.09 -11.49 2.14
N VAL A 54 14.66 -12.22 1.10
CA VAL A 54 13.45 -11.86 0.37
C VAL A 54 12.40 -12.93 0.55
N ILE A 55 11.22 -12.49 1.00
CA ILE A 55 10.06 -13.33 1.27
C ILE A 55 8.97 -12.93 0.28
N VAL A 56 8.68 -13.83 -0.68
CA VAL A 56 7.60 -13.66 -1.64
C VAL A 56 6.38 -14.42 -1.11
N VAL A 57 5.28 -13.74 -0.92
CA VAL A 57 4.01 -14.34 -0.50
C VAL A 57 3.12 -14.48 -1.73
N ASP A 58 2.99 -15.71 -2.25
CA ASP A 58 2.01 -16.01 -3.28
C ASP A 58 0.62 -16.09 -2.66
N ASN A 59 -0.19 -15.10 -2.95
CA ASN A 59 -1.47 -14.86 -2.34
C ASN A 59 -2.61 -15.64 -3.04
N ALA A 60 -2.41 -16.96 -3.18
CA ALA A 60 -3.29 -17.90 -3.90
C ALA A 60 -3.48 -17.53 -5.39
N SER A 61 -2.40 -17.29 -6.11
CA SER A 61 -2.44 -16.94 -7.53
C SER A 61 -3.04 -18.02 -8.43
N GLY A 62 -2.70 -19.30 -8.16
CA GLY A 62 -3.23 -20.46 -8.89
C GLY A 62 -2.86 -20.51 -10.37
N ASP A 63 -1.80 -19.81 -10.78
CA ASP A 63 -1.36 -19.65 -12.18
C ASP A 63 0.03 -20.24 -12.48
N GLY A 64 0.59 -21.04 -11.54
CA GLY A 64 1.95 -21.58 -11.63
C GLY A 64 3.03 -20.51 -11.44
N GLY A 65 2.67 -19.33 -10.90
CA GLY A 65 3.57 -18.22 -10.68
C GLY A 65 4.58 -18.49 -9.57
N ALA A 66 4.16 -19.15 -8.50
CA ALA A 66 5.03 -19.50 -7.37
C ALA A 66 6.18 -20.40 -7.82
N GLU A 67 5.90 -21.42 -8.63
CA GLU A 67 6.91 -22.34 -9.17
C GLU A 67 7.91 -21.62 -10.08
N ARG A 68 7.41 -20.71 -10.95
CA ARG A 68 8.28 -19.89 -11.81
C ARG A 68 9.21 -18.99 -11.00
N ILE A 69 8.72 -18.38 -9.92
CA ILE A 69 9.52 -17.54 -9.02
C ILE A 69 10.60 -18.39 -8.32
N LYS A 70 10.22 -19.55 -7.76
CA LYS A 70 11.15 -20.49 -7.10
C LYS A 70 12.24 -20.97 -8.05
N ALA A 71 11.88 -21.27 -9.30
CA ALA A 71 12.82 -21.71 -10.32
C ALA A 71 13.80 -20.60 -10.74
N ALA A 72 13.34 -19.35 -10.87
CA ALA A 72 14.16 -18.22 -11.25
C ALA A 72 15.08 -17.73 -10.12
N TYR A 73 14.59 -17.75 -8.87
CA TYR A 73 15.30 -17.26 -7.68
C TYR A 73 15.15 -18.24 -6.50
N PRO A 74 15.90 -19.37 -6.49
CA PRO A 74 15.84 -20.39 -5.42
C PRO A 74 16.19 -19.84 -4.04
N GLN A 75 16.94 -18.73 -3.97
CA GLN A 75 17.33 -18.06 -2.73
C GLN A 75 16.19 -17.23 -2.12
N ALA A 76 15.14 -16.88 -2.88
CA ALA A 76 13.97 -16.21 -2.35
C ALA A 76 13.05 -17.24 -1.64
N ARG A 77 12.60 -16.91 -0.44
CA ARG A 77 11.65 -17.75 0.28
C ARG A 77 10.23 -17.47 -0.25
N VAL A 78 9.60 -18.46 -0.88
CA VAL A 78 8.23 -18.34 -1.40
C VAL A 78 7.25 -19.02 -0.44
N LEU A 79 6.29 -18.24 0.07
CA LEU A 79 5.16 -18.72 0.88
C LEU A 79 3.91 -18.78 0.00
N GLU A 80 3.25 -19.93 -0.05
CA GLU A 80 2.01 -20.10 -0.80
C GLU A 80 0.82 -20.08 0.18
N MET A 81 -0.11 -19.17 -0.05
CA MET A 81 -1.31 -19.00 0.77
C MET A 81 -2.46 -19.82 0.18
N ALA A 82 -3.30 -20.38 1.08
CA ALA A 82 -4.48 -21.16 0.66
C ALA A 82 -5.59 -20.28 0.06
N GLU A 83 -5.64 -19.00 0.41
CA GLU A 83 -6.61 -18.03 -0.09
C GLU A 83 -5.99 -16.65 -0.28
N ASN A 84 -6.61 -15.80 -1.08
CA ASN A 84 -6.17 -14.42 -1.27
C ASN A 84 -6.53 -13.56 -0.04
N LEU A 85 -5.54 -13.25 0.75
CA LEU A 85 -5.65 -12.44 1.98
C LEU A 85 -5.58 -10.92 1.73
N GLY A 86 -5.49 -10.50 0.47
CA GLY A 86 -5.26 -9.11 0.09
C GLY A 86 -3.85 -8.64 0.39
N PHE A 87 -3.62 -7.34 0.21
CA PHE A 87 -2.31 -6.75 0.45
C PHE A 87 -1.93 -6.78 1.94
N SER A 88 -2.87 -6.44 2.84
CA SER A 88 -2.61 -6.44 4.28
C SER A 88 -2.31 -7.83 4.81
N GLY A 89 -3.12 -8.83 4.47
CA GLY A 89 -2.93 -10.20 4.95
C GLY A 89 -1.69 -10.86 4.38
N GLY A 90 -1.42 -10.67 3.08
CA GLY A 90 -0.22 -11.18 2.44
C GLY A 90 1.06 -10.61 3.06
N ASN A 91 1.13 -9.28 3.26
CA ASN A 91 2.28 -8.68 3.94
C ASN A 91 2.43 -9.18 5.37
N ASN A 92 1.34 -9.33 6.12
CA ASN A 92 1.40 -9.86 7.48
C ASN A 92 1.92 -11.31 7.54
N ALA A 93 1.56 -12.13 6.55
CA ALA A 93 2.11 -13.49 6.44
C ALA A 93 3.63 -13.48 6.25
N GLY A 94 4.14 -12.60 5.38
CA GLY A 94 5.57 -12.40 5.20
C GLY A 94 6.26 -11.85 6.46
N LEU A 95 5.68 -10.82 7.08
CA LEU A 95 6.19 -10.22 8.32
C LEU A 95 6.29 -11.21 9.48
N ALA A 96 5.36 -12.18 9.57
CA ALA A 96 5.35 -13.19 10.61
C ALA A 96 6.56 -14.15 10.58
N VAL A 97 7.20 -14.32 9.42
CA VAL A 97 8.36 -15.20 9.24
C VAL A 97 9.65 -14.43 8.95
N ALA A 98 9.57 -13.12 8.82
CA ALA A 98 10.69 -12.21 8.62
C ALA A 98 11.61 -12.21 9.86
N ARG A 99 12.95 -12.15 9.66
CA ARG A 99 13.97 -12.23 10.71
C ARG A 99 14.84 -10.99 10.82
N GLY A 100 14.87 -10.16 9.75
CA GLY A 100 15.70 -8.96 9.68
C GLY A 100 15.36 -7.94 10.76
N GLN A 101 16.34 -7.16 11.15
CA GLN A 101 16.18 -6.01 12.05
C GLN A 101 15.36 -4.89 11.36
N PHE A 102 15.56 -4.76 10.05
CA PHE A 102 14.79 -3.86 9.18
C PHE A 102 13.80 -4.67 8.34
N LEU A 103 12.66 -4.09 8.10
CA LEU A 103 11.55 -4.70 7.36
C LEU A 103 11.19 -3.76 6.21
N LEU A 104 11.05 -4.30 5.01
CA LEU A 104 10.60 -3.55 3.83
C LEU A 104 9.38 -4.23 3.21
N LEU A 105 8.25 -3.54 3.18
CA LEU A 105 7.13 -3.92 2.33
C LEU A 105 7.38 -3.32 0.95
N LEU A 106 7.46 -4.17 -0.08
CA LEU A 106 7.81 -3.79 -1.44
C LEU A 106 6.77 -4.33 -2.43
N ASN A 107 6.26 -3.48 -3.31
CA ASN A 107 5.36 -3.94 -4.37
C ASN A 107 6.10 -4.82 -5.39
N PRO A 108 5.42 -5.83 -5.98
CA PRO A 108 6.00 -6.73 -6.96
C PRO A 108 6.45 -6.02 -8.25
N ASP A 109 5.85 -4.88 -8.59
CA ASP A 109 6.12 -4.07 -9.78
C ASP A 109 7.08 -2.88 -9.50
N THR A 110 7.96 -3.08 -8.51
CA THR A 110 8.98 -2.09 -8.11
C THR A 110 10.38 -2.62 -8.39
N GLU A 111 11.23 -1.82 -9.05
CA GLU A 111 12.65 -2.09 -9.21
C GLU A 111 13.44 -1.24 -8.21
N MET A 112 14.46 -1.86 -7.61
CA MET A 112 15.32 -1.25 -6.60
C MET A 112 16.61 -0.74 -7.22
N PRO A 113 16.84 0.58 -7.35
CA PRO A 113 18.11 1.11 -7.75
C PRO A 113 19.21 0.91 -6.69
N GLU A 114 20.45 0.94 -7.15
CA GLU A 114 21.64 0.84 -6.29
C GLU A 114 21.66 1.92 -5.21
N GLY A 115 22.11 1.56 -4.01
CA GLY A 115 22.30 2.46 -2.88
C GLY A 115 21.02 2.83 -2.12
N VAL A 116 19.82 2.63 -2.67
CA VAL A 116 18.55 3.02 -2.00
C VAL A 116 18.38 2.28 -0.69
N LEU A 117 18.52 0.95 -0.69
CA LEU A 117 18.24 0.13 0.48
C LEU A 117 19.23 0.41 1.62
N GLY A 118 20.53 0.50 1.31
CA GLY A 118 21.56 0.84 2.28
C GLY A 118 21.31 2.21 2.94
N ALA A 119 21.10 3.24 2.12
CA ALA A 119 20.85 4.61 2.61
C ALA A 119 19.61 4.71 3.49
N VAL A 120 18.51 4.00 3.15
CA VAL A 120 17.30 3.96 3.97
C VAL A 120 17.56 3.30 5.32
N CYS A 121 18.30 2.19 5.35
CA CYS A 121 18.66 1.54 6.61
C CYS A 121 19.58 2.41 7.46
N ASP A 122 20.59 3.04 6.86
CA ASP A 122 21.47 3.96 7.56
C ASP A 122 20.70 5.13 8.19
N ARG A 123 19.69 5.63 7.47
CA ARG A 123 18.81 6.69 7.99
C ARG A 123 17.95 6.23 9.17
N LEU A 124 17.44 4.97 9.14
CA LEU A 124 16.69 4.37 10.25
C LEU A 124 17.59 4.14 11.48
N VAL A 125 18.88 3.82 11.27
CA VAL A 125 19.87 3.68 12.36
C VAL A 125 20.20 5.05 12.96
N ALA A 126 20.40 6.06 12.13
CA ALA A 126 20.83 7.39 12.56
C ALA A 126 19.82 8.12 13.43
N ASP A 127 18.52 7.86 13.27
CA ASP A 127 17.49 8.49 14.08
C ASP A 127 16.43 7.50 14.58
N PRO A 128 16.53 7.02 15.82
CA PRO A 128 15.58 6.07 16.41
C PRO A 128 14.14 6.58 16.50
N ARG A 129 13.88 7.86 16.34
CA ARG A 129 12.52 8.42 16.33
C ARG A 129 11.78 8.08 15.04
N ILE A 130 12.52 7.79 13.95
CA ILE A 130 11.92 7.42 12.67
C ILE A 130 11.42 5.98 12.76
N GLY A 131 10.11 5.81 12.60
CA GLY A 131 9.47 4.50 12.57
C GLY A 131 9.36 3.94 11.15
N VAL A 132 9.02 4.78 10.19
CA VAL A 132 8.77 4.38 8.80
C VAL A 132 9.41 5.37 7.84
N ILE A 133 10.04 4.85 6.78
CA ILE A 133 10.56 5.63 5.66
C ILE A 133 9.89 5.18 4.36
N GLY A 134 9.45 6.17 3.54
CA GLY A 134 9.10 5.98 2.14
C GLY A 134 9.95 6.85 1.23
N VAL A 135 10.32 6.32 0.08
CA VAL A 135 11.11 7.04 -0.93
C VAL A 135 10.25 7.45 -2.14
N PRO A 136 10.61 8.51 -2.88
CA PRO A 136 9.96 8.88 -4.14
C PRO A 136 9.88 7.71 -5.12
N GLN A 137 8.92 7.80 -6.05
CA GLN A 137 8.71 6.83 -7.10
C GLN A 137 9.02 7.47 -8.45
N ASP A 138 9.90 6.88 -9.25
CA ASP A 138 9.95 7.12 -10.68
C ASP A 138 8.84 6.28 -11.35
N VAL A 139 7.86 6.95 -11.91
CA VAL A 139 6.72 6.31 -12.58
C VAL A 139 6.88 6.28 -14.11
N GLY A 140 8.12 6.44 -14.57
CA GLY A 140 8.52 6.45 -15.97
C GLY A 140 8.54 7.84 -16.59
N GLY A 141 9.33 7.98 -17.66
CA GLY A 141 9.51 9.24 -18.39
C GLY A 141 10.19 10.37 -17.60
N GLY A 142 10.97 10.04 -16.57
CA GLY A 142 11.63 11.00 -15.69
C GLY A 142 10.69 11.69 -14.70
N ARG A 143 9.47 11.17 -14.54
CA ARG A 143 8.48 11.74 -13.63
C ARG A 143 8.59 11.13 -12.24
N ILE A 144 9.20 11.89 -11.34
CA ILE A 144 9.31 11.53 -9.94
C ILE A 144 8.06 11.99 -9.17
N VAL A 145 7.47 11.09 -8.39
CA VAL A 145 6.28 11.33 -7.57
C VAL A 145 6.61 11.10 -6.10
N THR A 146 6.17 12.01 -5.23
CA THR A 146 6.38 11.88 -3.78
C THR A 146 5.76 10.61 -3.20
N SER A 147 6.44 9.99 -2.24
CA SER A 147 5.84 8.93 -1.41
C SER A 147 4.91 9.49 -0.33
N ALA A 148 5.05 10.76 0.03
CA ALA A 148 4.33 11.34 1.16
C ALA A 148 2.83 11.50 0.89
N LEU A 149 2.03 10.95 1.78
CA LEU A 149 0.57 10.96 1.77
C LEU A 149 0.01 11.77 2.93
N ARG A 150 -1.20 12.29 2.74
CA ARG A 150 -2.01 12.90 3.79
C ARG A 150 -3.13 11.96 4.23
N TYR A 151 -3.42 11.96 5.53
CA TYR A 151 -4.57 11.20 6.06
C TYR A 151 -5.87 11.61 5.39
N LEU A 152 -6.75 10.64 5.28
CA LEU A 152 -8.11 10.86 4.84
C LEU A 152 -8.92 11.45 6.00
N THR A 153 -9.51 12.61 5.76
CA THR A 153 -10.49 13.20 6.67
C THR A 153 -11.76 13.52 5.91
N PRO A 154 -12.94 13.56 6.55
CA PRO A 154 -14.18 13.96 5.88
C PRO A 154 -14.07 15.32 5.17
N GLY A 155 -13.37 16.28 5.76
CA GLY A 155 -13.15 17.60 5.17
C GLY A 155 -12.27 17.55 3.91
N ARG A 156 -11.17 16.77 3.93
CA ARG A 156 -10.34 16.56 2.73
C ARG A 156 -11.12 15.84 1.62
N ILE A 157 -11.95 14.85 1.97
CA ILE A 157 -12.81 14.16 1.01
C ILE A 157 -13.83 15.14 0.42
N PHE A 158 -14.44 16.00 1.24
CA PHE A 158 -15.40 17.00 0.80
C PHE A 158 -14.80 17.93 -0.24
N VAL A 159 -13.68 18.59 0.06
CA VAL A 159 -13.00 19.49 -0.87
C VAL A 159 -12.62 18.78 -2.18
N ARG A 160 -12.03 17.58 -2.09
CA ARG A 160 -11.65 16.77 -3.26
C ARG A 160 -12.84 16.29 -4.08
N SER A 161 -14.01 16.22 -3.48
CA SER A 161 -15.24 15.84 -4.17
C SER A 161 -15.80 16.96 -5.03
N LEU A 162 -15.54 18.20 -4.69
CA LEU A 162 -16.07 19.39 -5.38
C LEU A 162 -15.04 20.04 -6.30
N VAL A 163 -13.77 20.00 -5.95
CA VAL A 163 -12.70 20.74 -6.65
C VAL A 163 -11.77 19.75 -7.39
N PRO A 164 -11.41 20.04 -8.65
CA PRO A 164 -10.43 19.23 -9.39
C PRO A 164 -9.07 19.17 -8.67
N LEU A 165 -8.42 17.99 -8.68
CA LEU A 165 -7.16 17.76 -7.98
C LEU A 165 -6.04 18.72 -8.40
N GLN A 166 -6.00 19.13 -9.67
CA GLN A 166 -5.03 20.09 -10.20
C GLN A 166 -5.17 21.47 -9.53
N ILE A 167 -6.42 21.90 -9.30
CA ILE A 167 -6.71 23.17 -8.59
C ILE A 167 -6.36 23.02 -7.11
N ILE A 168 -6.76 21.91 -6.48
CA ILE A 168 -6.40 21.63 -5.08
C ILE A 168 -4.89 21.67 -4.90
N ALA A 169 -4.14 20.99 -5.77
CA ALA A 169 -2.68 20.93 -5.69
C ALA A 169 -2.02 22.32 -5.76
N ARG A 170 -2.62 23.25 -6.52
CA ARG A 170 -2.07 24.59 -6.74
C ARG A 170 -2.45 25.61 -5.66
N ILE A 171 -3.70 25.62 -5.21
CA ILE A 171 -4.22 26.69 -4.36
C ILE A 171 -4.63 26.25 -2.95
N MET A 172 -4.85 24.94 -2.76
CA MET A 172 -5.23 24.34 -1.47
C MET A 172 -4.44 23.06 -1.20
N PRO A 173 -3.09 23.07 -1.22
CA PRO A 173 -2.25 21.86 -1.17
C PRO A 173 -2.47 21.01 0.08
N GLN A 174 -2.96 21.59 1.19
CA GLN A 174 -3.31 20.87 2.43
C GLN A 174 -4.46 19.87 2.25
N TYR A 175 -5.29 20.02 1.21
CA TYR A 175 -6.37 19.08 0.85
C TYR A 175 -5.97 18.05 -0.20
N SER A 176 -4.77 18.18 -0.80
CA SER A 176 -4.25 17.18 -1.73
C SER A 176 -4.04 15.83 -1.01
N PRO A 177 -4.31 14.68 -1.67
CA PRO A 177 -4.05 13.37 -1.08
C PRO A 177 -2.54 13.11 -0.88
N ARG A 178 -1.70 13.72 -1.72
CA ARG A 178 -0.25 13.69 -1.60
C ARG A 178 0.26 15.05 -1.20
N TYR A 179 1.39 15.09 -0.53
CA TYR A 179 2.13 16.32 -0.38
C TYR A 179 2.49 16.81 -1.77
N VAL A 180 2.06 18.04 -2.09
CA VAL A 180 2.43 18.67 -3.36
C VAL A 180 3.87 19.10 -3.20
N ALA A 181 4.72 18.45 -3.94
CA ALA A 181 6.14 18.57 -3.76
C ALA A 181 6.62 19.95 -4.21
N GLN A 182 6.85 20.83 -3.27
CA GLN A 182 7.87 21.87 -3.42
C GLN A 182 9.25 21.24 -3.38
N ASP A 183 9.38 20.02 -2.80
CA ASP A 183 10.64 19.31 -2.74
C ASP A 183 10.49 17.79 -2.64
N VAL A 184 10.20 17.12 -3.77
CA VAL A 184 10.26 15.65 -3.87
C VAL A 184 11.66 15.12 -3.52
N ARG A 185 12.67 15.97 -3.60
CA ARG A 185 14.08 15.62 -3.35
C ARG A 185 14.48 15.85 -1.90
N GLY A 186 13.70 16.60 -1.13
CA GLY A 186 13.96 16.88 0.28
C GLY A 186 13.55 15.74 1.20
N GLU A 187 14.03 15.81 2.44
CA GLU A 187 13.62 14.93 3.53
C GLU A 187 12.68 15.70 4.46
N PHE A 188 11.51 15.12 4.78
CA PHE A 188 10.57 15.74 5.71
C PHE A 188 9.62 14.72 6.34
N GLU A 189 9.15 15.02 7.53
CA GLU A 189 8.09 14.25 8.18
C GLU A 189 6.76 14.44 7.46
N CYS A 190 6.02 13.33 7.30
CA CYS A 190 4.71 13.33 6.67
C CYS A 190 3.68 12.52 7.47
N GLU A 191 2.42 12.58 7.04
CA GLU A 191 1.36 11.86 7.73
C GLU A 191 1.43 10.34 7.46
N ALA A 192 1.74 9.96 6.21
CA ALA A 192 1.93 8.57 5.79
C ALA A 192 2.79 8.51 4.52
N VAL A 193 3.26 7.31 4.17
CA VAL A 193 3.95 7.02 2.91
C VAL A 193 3.20 5.98 2.10
N VAL A 194 3.44 5.95 0.79
CA VAL A 194 2.81 4.98 -0.13
C VAL A 194 3.31 3.57 0.15
N GLY A 195 2.41 2.60 0.13
CA GLY A 195 2.69 1.20 0.44
C GLY A 195 3.59 0.46 -0.56
N CYS A 196 3.95 1.06 -1.71
CA CYS A 196 4.81 0.39 -2.69
C CYS A 196 6.27 0.23 -2.22
N PHE A 197 6.72 1.09 -1.31
CA PHE A 197 7.99 1.01 -0.61
C PHE A 197 7.79 1.58 0.80
N MET A 198 7.76 0.71 1.79
CA MET A 198 7.58 1.10 3.20
C MET A 198 8.60 0.36 4.05
N ALA A 199 9.69 1.05 4.37
CA ALA A 199 10.76 0.53 5.21
C ALA A 199 10.54 0.92 6.66
N MET A 200 10.79 -0.01 7.59
CA MET A 200 10.61 0.21 9.03
C MET A 200 11.59 -0.62 9.85
N ARG A 201 11.77 -0.27 11.11
CA ARG A 201 12.46 -1.12 12.08
C ARG A 201 11.50 -2.16 12.66
N ARG A 202 12.06 -3.28 13.10
CA ARG A 202 11.28 -4.35 13.74
C ARG A 202 10.59 -3.90 15.01
N ASP A 203 11.24 -3.10 15.85
CA ASP A 203 10.65 -2.58 17.08
C ASP A 203 9.39 -1.74 16.86
N VAL A 204 9.26 -1.08 15.70
CA VAL A 204 8.03 -0.40 15.30
C VAL A 204 6.91 -1.41 15.03
N LEU A 205 7.21 -2.51 14.30
CA LEU A 205 6.24 -3.59 14.09
C LEU A 205 5.81 -4.22 15.41
N ASP A 206 6.77 -4.45 16.32
CA ASP A 206 6.50 -5.02 17.65
C ASP A 206 5.61 -4.10 18.50
N ALA A 207 5.80 -2.78 18.38
CA ALA A 207 5.04 -1.78 19.12
C ALA A 207 3.61 -1.59 18.59
N VAL A 208 3.41 -1.62 17.27
CA VAL A 208 2.11 -1.28 16.67
C VAL A 208 1.38 -2.46 16.02
N GLY A 209 2.04 -3.60 15.87
CA GLY A 209 1.54 -4.75 15.12
C GLY A 209 1.60 -4.56 13.60
N GLY A 210 1.16 -5.58 12.85
CA GLY A 210 1.13 -5.57 11.38
C GLY A 210 0.05 -4.67 10.79
N LEU A 211 -0.18 -4.80 9.48
CA LEU A 211 -1.24 -4.10 8.76
C LEU A 211 -2.62 -4.59 9.22
N ASP A 212 -3.61 -3.70 9.27
CA ASP A 212 -4.97 -4.07 9.68
C ASP A 212 -5.70 -4.83 8.57
N GLN A 213 -5.92 -6.13 8.76
CA GLN A 213 -6.55 -7.02 7.77
C GLN A 213 -8.03 -6.72 7.48
N ARG A 214 -8.66 -5.81 8.24
CA ARG A 214 -9.98 -5.28 7.89
C ARG A 214 -9.93 -4.45 6.62
N ILE A 215 -8.74 -3.96 6.24
CA ILE A 215 -8.46 -3.32 4.95
C ILE A 215 -7.78 -4.36 4.07
N PHE A 216 -8.51 -4.92 3.10
CA PHE A 216 -7.99 -5.91 2.17
C PHE A 216 -6.90 -5.31 1.27
N MET A 217 -7.14 -4.12 0.73
CA MET A 217 -6.24 -3.37 -0.16
C MET A 217 -6.68 -1.90 -0.24
N TYR A 218 -5.72 -1.00 -0.34
CA TYR A 218 -5.83 0.47 -0.38
C TYR A 218 -6.23 1.13 0.94
N ALA A 219 -5.44 2.05 1.38
CA ALA A 219 -5.50 2.81 2.64
C ALA A 219 -5.02 2.06 3.90
N GLU A 220 -4.49 0.84 3.79
CA GLU A 220 -3.80 0.13 4.86
C GLU A 220 -2.53 0.85 5.32
N GLU A 221 -1.79 1.46 4.39
CA GLU A 221 -0.62 2.27 4.68
C GLU A 221 -0.97 3.53 5.49
N LEU A 222 -2.13 4.12 5.24
CA LEU A 222 -2.62 5.28 5.99
C LEU A 222 -2.99 4.91 7.42
N GLU A 223 -3.67 3.77 7.61
CA GLU A 223 -4.04 3.24 8.91
C GLU A 223 -2.79 2.85 9.71
N PHE A 224 -1.86 2.14 9.09
CA PHE A 224 -0.62 1.71 9.71
C PHE A 224 0.23 2.91 10.16
N CYS A 225 0.50 3.86 9.28
CA CYS A 225 1.25 5.07 9.62
C CYS A 225 0.55 5.91 10.68
N HIS A 226 -0.80 5.88 10.75
CA HIS A 226 -1.54 6.53 11.85
C HIS A 226 -1.19 5.89 13.20
N ARG A 227 -1.17 4.54 13.30
CA ARG A 227 -0.77 3.84 14.53
C ARG A 227 0.70 4.11 14.89
N VAL A 228 1.60 4.06 13.90
CA VAL A 228 3.03 4.38 14.08
C VAL A 228 3.21 5.77 14.70
N ARG A 229 2.56 6.78 14.14
CA ARG A 229 2.63 8.15 14.68
C ARG A 229 2.00 8.30 16.07
N ARG A 230 0.90 7.57 16.33
CA ARG A 230 0.30 7.55 17.67
C ARG A 230 1.16 6.85 18.72
N ALA A 231 2.02 5.94 18.31
CA ALA A 231 3.02 5.31 19.17
C ALA A 231 4.25 6.20 19.41
N GLY A 232 4.30 7.41 18.83
CA GLY A 232 5.37 8.40 19.05
C GLY A 232 6.50 8.35 18.00
N PHE A 233 6.40 7.52 16.98
CA PHE A 233 7.40 7.45 15.91
C PHE A 233 7.07 8.45 14.79
N ALA A 234 8.11 8.94 14.12
CA ALA A 234 7.99 9.75 12.90
C ALA A 234 7.78 8.87 11.67
N VAL A 235 7.04 9.37 10.70
CA VAL A 235 6.93 8.82 9.34
C VAL A 235 7.62 9.80 8.40
N LEU A 236 8.63 9.33 7.66
CA LEU A 236 9.54 10.16 6.89
C LEU A 236 9.39 9.92 5.39
N HIS A 237 9.28 10.99 4.63
CA HIS A 237 9.58 11.00 3.21
C HIS A 237 11.07 11.31 3.05
N MET A 238 11.83 10.37 2.48
CA MET A 238 13.26 10.52 2.23
C MET A 238 13.49 10.76 0.73
N GLY A 239 13.68 12.01 0.35
CA GLY A 239 14.01 12.42 -1.01
C GLY A 239 15.48 12.18 -1.37
N GLY A 240 15.86 12.58 -2.58
CA GLY A 240 17.22 12.37 -3.10
C GLY A 240 17.49 10.99 -3.70
N LEU A 241 16.67 10.01 -3.36
CA LEU A 241 16.65 8.64 -3.88
C LEU A 241 15.25 8.34 -4.44
N SER A 242 15.12 7.35 -5.30
CA SER A 242 13.81 6.90 -5.77
C SER A 242 13.85 5.43 -6.17
N VAL A 243 12.70 4.76 -6.08
CA VAL A 243 12.49 3.44 -6.69
C VAL A 243 11.75 3.60 -8.01
N ILE A 244 11.95 2.66 -8.95
CA ILE A 244 11.17 2.62 -10.19
C ILE A 244 9.90 1.84 -9.91
N HIS A 245 8.72 2.45 -10.09
CA HIS A 245 7.44 1.81 -9.82
C HIS A 245 6.55 1.85 -11.06
N HIS A 246 6.36 0.70 -11.69
CA HIS A 246 5.59 0.57 -12.93
C HIS A 246 4.09 0.79 -12.75
N GLY A 247 3.60 0.63 -11.53
CA GLY A 247 2.30 1.06 -11.03
C GLY A 247 1.11 0.23 -11.52
N GLY A 248 0.46 -0.46 -10.60
CA GLY A 248 -0.88 -1.01 -10.76
C GLY A 248 -1.05 -2.12 -11.81
N VAL A 249 -0.02 -2.88 -12.12
CA VAL A 249 -0.05 -3.93 -13.16
C VAL A 249 -1.21 -4.90 -12.91
N THR A 250 -1.37 -5.39 -11.69
CA THR A 250 -2.42 -6.35 -11.30
C THR A 250 -3.83 -5.78 -11.37
N THR A 251 -4.03 -4.48 -11.09
CA THR A 251 -5.37 -3.89 -10.95
C THR A 251 -5.80 -3.00 -12.12
N ARG A 252 -4.93 -2.79 -13.12
CA ARG A 252 -5.26 -2.02 -14.35
C ARG A 252 -6.36 -2.69 -15.17
N SER A 253 -6.42 -4.01 -15.17
CA SER A 253 -7.43 -4.78 -15.92
C SER A 253 -8.81 -4.77 -15.28
N ILE A 254 -8.93 -4.40 -14.00
CA ILE A 254 -10.17 -4.41 -13.21
C ILE A 254 -10.48 -3.04 -12.58
N PRO A 255 -10.64 -1.97 -13.39
CA PRO A 255 -10.71 -0.60 -12.88
C PRO A 255 -11.92 -0.35 -11.96
N ILE A 256 -13.07 -0.96 -12.24
CA ILE A 256 -14.27 -0.81 -11.40
C ILE A 256 -14.03 -1.38 -10.02
N TRP A 257 -13.49 -2.61 -9.94
CA TRP A 257 -13.17 -3.27 -8.69
C TRP A 257 -12.16 -2.43 -7.88
N ARG A 258 -11.08 -1.99 -8.52
CA ARG A 258 -10.05 -1.14 -7.91
C ARG A 258 -10.65 0.12 -7.27
N ASP A 259 -11.47 0.85 -8.02
CA ASP A 259 -12.04 2.11 -7.56
C ASP A 259 -13.03 1.91 -6.41
N VAL A 260 -13.77 0.81 -6.44
CA VAL A 260 -14.68 0.40 -5.36
C VAL A 260 -13.90 -0.02 -4.11
N GLN A 261 -12.84 -0.81 -4.24
CA GLN A 261 -11.98 -1.20 -3.14
C GLN A 261 -11.27 -0.01 -2.51
N MET A 262 -10.75 0.90 -3.34
CA MET A 262 -10.15 2.14 -2.85
C MET A 262 -11.13 2.96 -2.00
N GLN A 263 -12.37 3.11 -2.45
CA GLN A 263 -13.39 3.81 -1.66
C GLN A 263 -13.73 3.10 -0.35
N GLN A 264 -13.82 1.77 -0.37
CA GLN A 264 -14.09 0.99 0.83
C GLN A 264 -12.93 1.03 1.82
N GLY A 265 -11.70 0.82 1.36
CA GLY A 265 -10.50 0.94 2.18
C GLY A 265 -10.45 2.29 2.88
N GLN A 266 -10.73 3.38 2.15
CA GLN A 266 -10.81 4.73 2.70
C GLN A 266 -11.85 4.86 3.82
N LEU A 267 -13.06 4.32 3.63
CA LEU A 267 -14.11 4.37 4.65
C LEU A 267 -13.78 3.54 5.89
N VAL A 268 -13.18 2.35 5.70
CA VAL A 268 -12.70 1.50 6.81
C VAL A 268 -11.57 2.21 7.55
N CYS A 269 -10.58 2.74 6.83
CA CYS A 269 -9.47 3.50 7.42
C CYS A 269 -9.98 4.68 8.27
N ILE A 270 -10.92 5.50 7.75
CA ILE A 270 -11.51 6.61 8.52
C ILE A 270 -12.24 6.10 9.75
N ARG A 271 -12.98 4.97 9.63
CA ARG A 271 -13.65 4.38 10.78
C ARG A 271 -12.68 3.95 11.88
N LEU A 272 -11.54 3.37 11.48
CA LEU A 272 -10.52 2.88 12.40
C LEU A 272 -9.74 4.01 13.07
N THR A 273 -9.43 5.05 12.33
CA THR A 273 -8.58 6.16 12.80
C THR A 273 -9.36 7.31 13.45
N GLN A 274 -10.62 7.55 13.02
CA GLN A 274 -11.42 8.72 13.43
C GLN A 274 -12.82 8.36 13.96
N GLY A 275 -13.18 7.07 13.91
CA GLY A 275 -14.43 6.55 14.46
C GLY A 275 -15.63 6.54 13.50
N LYS A 276 -16.74 5.95 13.98
CA LYS A 276 -17.97 5.71 13.18
C LYS A 276 -18.60 7.01 12.66
N GLY A 277 -18.60 8.08 13.46
CA GLY A 277 -19.16 9.38 13.07
C GLY A 277 -18.45 9.99 11.86
N ALA A 278 -17.13 10.01 11.88
CA ALA A 278 -16.30 10.49 10.76
C ALA A 278 -16.52 9.65 9.48
N ALA A 279 -16.62 8.32 9.61
CA ALA A 279 -16.89 7.45 8.47
C ALA A 279 -18.30 7.68 7.87
N ARG A 280 -19.32 7.94 8.69
CA ARG A 280 -20.66 8.33 8.22
C ARG A 280 -20.62 9.66 7.45
N LEU A 281 -19.94 10.65 7.99
CA LEU A 281 -19.78 11.95 7.34
C LEU A 281 -19.01 11.82 6.01
N ALA A 282 -17.95 11.04 5.97
CA ALA A 282 -17.23 10.72 4.74
C ALA A 282 -18.15 10.02 3.71
N GLY A 283 -18.95 9.05 4.15
CA GLY A 283 -19.95 8.39 3.31
C GLY A 283 -20.95 9.37 2.71
N ALA A 284 -21.50 10.28 3.51
CA ALA A 284 -22.41 11.35 3.06
C ALA A 284 -21.75 12.27 2.02
N THR A 285 -20.52 12.68 2.28
CA THR A 285 -19.73 13.54 1.38
C THR A 285 -19.46 12.85 0.04
N ILE A 286 -19.06 11.59 0.05
CA ILE A 286 -18.83 10.80 -1.16
C ILE A 286 -20.14 10.62 -1.92
N THR A 287 -21.26 10.35 -1.23
CA THR A 287 -22.60 10.23 -1.83
C THR A 287 -22.98 11.50 -2.55
N LEU A 288 -22.87 12.65 -1.89
CA LEU A 288 -23.15 13.95 -2.48
C LEU A 288 -22.31 14.20 -3.74
N SER A 289 -21.01 13.89 -3.68
CA SER A 289 -20.10 13.99 -4.83
C SER A 289 -20.57 13.15 -6.02
N HIS A 290 -21.03 11.93 -5.78
CA HIS A 290 -21.55 11.06 -6.85
C HIS A 290 -22.84 11.61 -7.45
N LEU A 291 -23.75 12.12 -6.64
CA LEU A 291 -25.02 12.73 -7.10
C LEU A 291 -24.77 13.97 -7.94
N VAL A 292 -23.86 14.86 -7.52
CA VAL A 292 -23.52 16.09 -8.26
C VAL A 292 -22.84 15.78 -9.60
N ARG A 293 -21.98 14.77 -9.66
CA ARG A 293 -21.23 14.45 -10.89
C ARG A 293 -21.98 13.55 -11.87
N LEU A 294 -22.99 12.81 -11.42
CA LEU A 294 -23.75 11.89 -12.27
C LEU A 294 -24.38 12.58 -13.49
N PRO A 295 -25.10 13.74 -13.36
CA PRO A 295 -25.65 14.44 -14.50
C PRO A 295 -24.59 14.90 -15.50
N ILE A 296 -23.45 15.39 -15.01
CA ILE A 296 -22.34 15.86 -15.86
C ILE A 296 -21.77 14.69 -16.69
N GLU A 297 -21.58 13.53 -16.08
CA GLU A 297 -21.06 12.34 -16.77
C GLU A 297 -22.06 11.75 -17.77
N LEU A 298 -23.35 11.85 -17.50
CA LEU A 298 -24.40 11.47 -18.45
C LEU A 298 -24.40 12.37 -19.68
N LEU A 299 -24.16 13.68 -19.51
CA LEU A 299 -24.06 14.64 -20.61
C LEU A 299 -22.75 14.47 -21.40
N MET A 300 -21.67 14.02 -20.79
CA MET A 300 -20.36 13.80 -21.42
C MET A 300 -20.20 12.35 -21.94
N ALA A 301 -21.27 11.77 -22.49
CA ALA A 301 -21.30 10.38 -22.93
C ALA A 301 -20.26 10.10 -24.03
N GLY A 302 -19.14 9.49 -23.66
CA GLY A 302 -18.10 8.98 -24.56
C GLY A 302 -18.13 7.45 -24.62
N PRO A 303 -17.23 6.81 -25.37
CA PRO A 303 -17.25 5.35 -25.62
C PRO A 303 -17.25 4.48 -24.35
N LEU A 304 -16.75 5.00 -23.23
CA LEU A 304 -16.67 4.28 -21.94
C LEU A 304 -17.80 4.66 -20.95
N TRP A 305 -18.88 5.28 -21.41
CA TRP A 305 -19.93 5.79 -20.52
C TRP A 305 -20.58 4.70 -19.66
N LYS A 306 -20.86 3.52 -20.22
CA LYS A 306 -21.47 2.39 -19.49
C LYS A 306 -20.62 1.96 -18.29
N THR A 307 -19.33 1.75 -18.51
CA THR A 307 -18.38 1.36 -17.46
C THR A 307 -18.24 2.43 -16.37
N ARG A 308 -18.22 3.71 -16.77
CA ARG A 308 -18.14 4.83 -15.82
C ARG A 308 -19.39 4.93 -14.96
N ILE A 309 -20.57 4.78 -15.55
CA ILE A 309 -21.85 4.82 -14.84
C ILE A 309 -21.96 3.62 -13.90
N GLU A 310 -21.64 2.41 -14.34
CA GLU A 310 -21.65 1.22 -13.51
C GLU A 310 -20.74 1.38 -12.27
N CYS A 311 -19.51 1.82 -12.48
CA CYS A 311 -18.59 2.12 -11.38
C CYS A 311 -19.17 3.13 -10.40
N ARG A 312 -19.79 4.19 -10.93
CA ARG A 312 -20.40 5.22 -10.09
C ARG A 312 -21.58 4.71 -9.28
N PHE A 313 -22.46 3.91 -9.88
CA PHE A 313 -23.58 3.29 -9.14
C PHE A 313 -23.11 2.35 -8.03
N LYS A 314 -22.12 1.50 -8.32
CA LYS A 314 -21.51 0.64 -7.31
C LYS A 314 -20.92 1.46 -6.14
N ARG A 315 -20.18 2.53 -6.45
CA ARG A 315 -19.59 3.43 -5.45
C ARG A 315 -20.65 4.21 -4.68
N LEU A 316 -21.69 4.72 -5.34
CA LEU A 316 -22.81 5.42 -4.72
C LEU A 316 -23.57 4.51 -3.75
N SER A 317 -23.92 3.29 -4.16
CA SER A 317 -24.58 2.32 -3.30
C SER A 317 -23.78 2.04 -2.02
N ARG A 318 -22.45 1.90 -2.13
CA ARG A 318 -21.57 1.65 -0.99
C ARG A 318 -21.42 2.87 -0.08
N SER A 319 -21.36 4.08 -0.64
CA SER A 319 -21.30 5.30 0.17
C SER A 319 -22.61 5.56 0.91
N LEU A 320 -23.77 5.27 0.30
CA LEU A 320 -25.08 5.33 0.96
C LEU A 320 -25.17 4.36 2.14
N LYS A 321 -24.72 3.11 1.95
CA LYS A 321 -24.66 2.13 3.05
C LYS A 321 -23.76 2.62 4.18
N ALA A 322 -22.66 3.29 3.88
CA ALA A 322 -21.73 3.80 4.89
C ALA A 322 -22.30 4.92 5.77
N ILE A 323 -23.33 5.64 5.33
CA ILE A 323 -24.04 6.64 6.15
C ILE A 323 -24.75 5.95 7.30
N ILE A 324 -25.42 4.82 7.02
CA ILE A 324 -26.22 4.06 8.00
C ILE A 324 -25.30 3.17 8.83
N ALA A 325 -24.50 2.34 8.15
CA ALA A 325 -23.60 1.36 8.73
C ALA A 325 -22.21 1.45 8.06
N PRO A 326 -21.29 2.27 8.60
CA PRO A 326 -19.92 2.35 8.07
C PRO A 326 -19.26 0.96 8.05
N PRO A 327 -18.59 0.58 6.95
CA PRO A 327 -18.05 -0.76 6.80
C PRO A 327 -17.04 -1.09 7.90
N GLU A 328 -17.12 -2.29 8.44
CA GLU A 328 -16.17 -2.79 9.45
C GLU A 328 -14.90 -3.33 8.81
N ARG A 329 -15.03 -3.89 7.61
CA ARG A 329 -13.95 -4.41 6.78
C ARG A 329 -14.28 -4.22 5.30
N THR A 330 -13.28 -4.29 4.44
CA THR A 330 -13.48 -4.33 2.98
C THR A 330 -13.98 -5.71 2.54
N VAL A 331 -14.66 -5.77 1.41
CA VAL A 331 -15.13 -7.05 0.81
C VAL A 331 -13.98 -7.66 0.02
N GLN A 332 -13.77 -8.96 0.16
CA GLN A 332 -12.63 -9.69 -0.41
C GLN A 332 -12.85 -10.20 -1.84
N SER A 333 -14.09 -10.24 -2.37
CA SER A 333 -14.35 -10.84 -3.69
C SER A 333 -13.79 -10.01 -4.84
N ILE A 334 -13.05 -10.67 -5.71
CA ILE A 334 -12.55 -10.18 -7.01
C ILE A 334 -13.51 -10.65 -8.15
N ASP A 335 -14.70 -11.13 -7.83
CA ASP A 335 -15.69 -11.62 -8.78
C ASP A 335 -16.30 -10.53 -9.65
#